data_0e4b2237fa86bc18ae1557d68da6936b
#
_entry.id   0e4b2237fa86bc18ae1557d68da6936b
#
_cell.length_a   1.000
_cell.length_b   1.000
_cell.length_c   1.000
_cell.angle_alpha   90.00
_cell.angle_beta   90.00
_cell.angle_gamma   90.00
#
_symmetry.space_group_name_H-M   'P 1'
#
loop_
_entity.id
_entity.type
_entity.pdbx_description
1 polymer ?
#
loop_
_entity_poly.entity_id
_entity_poly.type
_entity_poly.pdbx_seq_one_letter_code
_entity_poly.pdbx_strand_id
1 'polypeptide(L)'
;GVCAAIKPDHEEYLNILRSMRKLDKVKKVFIRSGIRYDYLMADPKCDAFIEELCRYHVSGTLKVAPEHVSKNVLGYMHKSSKKVFLEFAAKYKETNKRLGMKQYLIPYLISSHPGSTLKDAVELALFLKEYGFVPDQVQDFYPTPGTLATCMYYTEMDPLTMEPVYVAKTMEEKKMQRALIHFHKRENSRIVAAALKKAGREDLIPILSSHKYHTRRHK
;
A
#
# COMPACT_ATOMS: atom_id res chain seq x y z
N GLY A 1 -3.02 -12.93 4.40
CA GLY A 1 -1.88 -13.44 3.64
C GLY A 1 -2.29 -14.40 2.54
N VAL A 2 -1.30 -15.06 1.92
CA VAL A 2 -1.55 -16.09 0.89
C VAL A 2 -2.19 -17.31 1.55
N CYS A 3 -3.25 -17.83 0.94
CA CYS A 3 -3.91 -19.04 1.42
C CYS A 3 -3.02 -20.27 1.17
N ALA A 4 -2.77 -21.05 2.21
CA ALA A 4 -1.89 -22.23 2.12
C ALA A 4 -2.42 -23.34 1.18
N ALA A 5 -3.75 -23.36 0.92
CA ALA A 5 -4.37 -24.32 0.02
C ALA A 5 -4.24 -23.95 -1.47
N ILE A 6 -3.83 -22.72 -1.78
CA ILE A 6 -3.68 -22.23 -3.15
C ILE A 6 -2.22 -22.39 -3.57
N LYS A 7 -2.00 -23.00 -4.73
CA LYS A 7 -0.71 -23.00 -5.43
C LYS A 7 -0.74 -21.88 -6.46
N PRO A 8 -0.11 -20.72 -6.20
CA PRO A 8 -0.11 -19.61 -7.14
C PRO A 8 0.57 -20.01 -8.45
N ASP A 9 -0.11 -19.75 -9.56
CA ASP A 9 0.41 -19.86 -10.91
C ASP A 9 -0.22 -18.73 -11.76
N HIS A 10 0.62 -17.89 -12.35
CA HIS A 10 0.19 -16.75 -13.16
C HIS A 10 0.43 -16.99 -14.68
N GLU A 11 0.70 -18.23 -15.09
CA GLU A 11 0.99 -18.52 -16.51
C GLU A 11 -0.21 -18.22 -17.41
N GLU A 12 -1.43 -18.58 -16.99
CA GLU A 12 -2.64 -18.29 -17.75
C GLU A 12 -2.83 -16.76 -17.91
N TYR A 13 -2.57 -15.99 -16.84
CA TYR A 13 -2.64 -14.54 -16.88
C TYR A 13 -1.66 -13.96 -17.91
N LEU A 14 -0.41 -14.45 -17.94
CA LEU A 14 0.56 -14.04 -18.95
C LEU A 14 0.14 -14.47 -20.37
N ASN A 15 -0.43 -15.66 -20.54
CA ASN A 15 -0.90 -16.14 -21.84
C ASN A 15 -2.04 -15.28 -22.40
N ILE A 16 -2.95 -14.81 -21.55
CA ILE A 16 -3.98 -13.83 -21.94
C ILE A 16 -3.32 -12.53 -22.41
N LEU A 17 -2.37 -11.97 -21.65
CA LEU A 17 -1.68 -10.75 -22.05
C LEU A 17 -0.90 -10.89 -23.35
N ARG A 18 -0.21 -12.02 -23.54
CA ARG A 18 0.51 -12.37 -24.77
C ARG A 18 -0.43 -12.47 -25.97
N SER A 19 -1.59 -13.10 -25.77
CA SER A 19 -2.63 -13.22 -26.80
C SER A 19 -3.20 -11.85 -27.18
N MET A 20 -3.49 -10.99 -26.20
CA MET A 20 -3.96 -9.63 -26.45
C MET A 20 -2.95 -8.78 -27.24
N ARG A 21 -1.64 -8.96 -27.00
CA ARG A 21 -0.60 -8.26 -27.75
C ARG A 21 -0.52 -8.68 -29.22
N LYS A 22 -1.00 -9.87 -29.57
CA LYS A 22 -1.00 -10.42 -30.93
C LYS A 22 -2.21 -10.00 -31.76
N LEU A 23 -3.21 -9.37 -31.14
CA LEU A 23 -4.40 -8.91 -31.85
C LEU A 23 -4.06 -7.81 -32.86
N ASP A 24 -4.69 -7.86 -34.03
CA ASP A 24 -4.54 -6.81 -35.03
C ASP A 24 -4.90 -5.43 -34.42
N LYS A 25 -4.13 -4.40 -34.82
CA LYS A 25 -4.29 -3.01 -34.35
C LYS A 25 -4.02 -2.76 -32.85
N VAL A 26 -3.73 -3.78 -32.04
CA VAL A 26 -3.28 -3.58 -30.65
C VAL A 26 -1.79 -3.27 -30.63
N LYS A 27 -1.44 -2.06 -30.26
CA LYS A 27 -0.03 -1.63 -30.17
C LYS A 27 0.62 -2.01 -28.84
N LYS A 28 -0.13 -1.89 -27.74
CA LYS A 28 0.37 -2.17 -26.37
C LYS A 28 -0.76 -2.59 -25.47
N VAL A 29 -0.45 -3.47 -24.51
CA VAL A 29 -1.37 -3.93 -23.44
C VAL A 29 -0.75 -3.57 -22.11
N PHE A 30 -1.34 -2.63 -21.40
CA PHE A 30 -0.81 -2.17 -20.12
C PHE A 30 -1.66 -2.60 -18.93
N ILE A 31 -0.98 -3.04 -17.88
CA ILE A 31 -1.54 -3.25 -16.55
C ILE A 31 -1.26 -2.00 -15.73
N ARG A 32 -2.31 -1.37 -15.22
CA ARG A 32 -2.20 -0.19 -14.36
C ARG A 32 -2.23 -0.52 -12.88
N SER A 33 -2.99 -1.55 -12.52
CA SER A 33 -3.22 -1.96 -11.12
C SER A 33 -3.76 -3.39 -11.07
N GLY A 34 -4.02 -3.89 -9.86
CA GLY A 34 -4.69 -5.19 -9.65
C GLY A 34 -3.75 -6.37 -9.48
N ILE A 35 -2.44 -6.17 -9.55
CA ILE A 35 -1.48 -7.24 -9.24
C ILE A 35 -1.55 -7.56 -7.75
N ARG A 36 -1.92 -8.80 -7.44
CA ARG A 36 -1.81 -9.39 -6.10
C ARG A 36 -0.36 -9.82 -5.88
N TYR A 37 0.50 -8.84 -5.56
CA TYR A 37 1.94 -9.07 -5.40
C TYR A 37 2.28 -10.15 -4.36
N ASP A 38 1.44 -10.36 -3.37
CA ASP A 38 1.60 -11.38 -2.34
C ASP A 38 1.48 -12.80 -2.93
N TYR A 39 0.47 -13.05 -3.76
CA TYR A 39 0.34 -14.32 -4.48
C TYR A 39 1.42 -14.47 -5.56
N LEU A 40 1.78 -13.37 -6.22
CA LEU A 40 2.86 -13.38 -7.21
C LEU A 40 4.20 -13.76 -6.56
N MET A 41 4.52 -13.23 -5.37
CA MET A 41 5.74 -13.58 -4.64
C MET A 41 5.79 -15.05 -4.18
N ALA A 42 4.63 -15.71 -4.09
CA ALA A 42 4.54 -17.13 -3.77
C ALA A 42 4.54 -18.04 -5.03
N ASP A 43 4.51 -17.44 -6.23
CA ASP A 43 4.60 -18.16 -7.49
C ASP A 43 6.06 -18.51 -7.80
N PRO A 44 6.39 -19.79 -8.08
CA PRO A 44 7.74 -20.18 -8.48
C PRO A 44 8.28 -19.44 -9.71
N LYS A 45 7.39 -18.96 -10.60
CA LYS A 45 7.72 -18.22 -11.82
C LYS A 45 7.69 -16.69 -11.63
N CYS A 46 7.69 -16.20 -10.38
CA CYS A 46 7.61 -14.79 -10.02
C CYS A 46 8.59 -13.91 -10.81
N ASP A 47 9.83 -14.31 -10.93
CA ASP A 47 10.88 -13.53 -11.60
C ASP A 47 10.59 -13.35 -13.11
N ALA A 48 10.16 -14.42 -13.78
CA ALA A 48 9.78 -14.37 -15.18
C ALA A 48 8.54 -13.48 -15.40
N PHE A 49 7.56 -13.56 -14.50
CA PHE A 49 6.39 -12.71 -14.54
C PHE A 49 6.75 -11.23 -14.40
N ILE A 50 7.57 -10.87 -13.40
CA ILE A 50 7.97 -9.47 -13.16
C ILE A 50 8.79 -8.94 -14.36
N GLU A 51 9.64 -9.78 -14.96
CA GLU A 51 10.40 -9.37 -16.14
C GLU A 51 9.47 -9.08 -17.32
N GLU A 52 8.53 -9.97 -17.65
CA GLU A 52 7.59 -9.76 -18.75
C GLU A 52 6.67 -8.56 -18.47
N LEU A 53 6.22 -8.41 -17.22
CA LEU A 53 5.44 -7.26 -16.79
C LEU A 53 6.17 -5.94 -17.06
N CYS A 54 7.44 -5.83 -16.65
CA CYS A 54 8.26 -4.63 -16.86
C CYS A 54 8.50 -4.37 -18.35
N ARG A 55 8.82 -5.40 -19.12
CA ARG A 55 9.13 -5.23 -20.57
C ARG A 55 7.94 -4.75 -21.40
N TYR A 56 6.75 -5.26 -21.12
CA TYR A 56 5.65 -5.16 -22.06
C TYR A 56 4.37 -4.53 -21.50
N HIS A 57 4.19 -4.53 -20.16
CA HIS A 57 2.88 -4.28 -19.56
C HIS A 57 2.83 -3.10 -18.58
N VAL A 58 3.94 -2.39 -18.38
CA VAL A 58 3.97 -1.18 -17.54
C VAL A 58 4.43 0.02 -18.38
N SER A 59 3.60 1.06 -18.41
CA SER A 59 3.88 2.27 -19.21
C SER A 59 4.76 3.31 -18.50
N GLY A 60 5.11 3.10 -17.23
CA GLY A 60 5.88 4.03 -16.41
C GLY A 60 5.57 3.91 -14.93
N THR A 61 4.32 3.58 -14.57
CA THR A 61 3.92 3.37 -13.18
C THR A 61 3.09 2.09 -13.02
N LEU A 62 3.38 1.33 -11.97
CA LEU A 62 2.57 0.19 -11.52
C LEU A 62 2.00 0.49 -10.15
N LYS A 63 0.68 0.42 -10.02
CA LYS A 63 -0.02 0.61 -8.75
C LYS A 63 -0.26 -0.73 -8.08
N VAL A 64 0.10 -0.82 -6.80
CA VAL A 64 -0.13 -2.00 -5.94
C VAL A 64 -0.74 -1.56 -4.63
N ALA A 65 -1.46 -2.46 -3.97
CA ALA A 65 -2.26 -2.14 -2.80
C ALA A 65 -1.73 -2.84 -1.52
N PRO A 66 -0.60 -2.39 -0.93
CA PRO A 66 -0.22 -2.80 0.43
C PRO A 66 -1.21 -2.30 1.48
N GLU A 67 -1.84 -1.17 1.22
CA GLU A 67 -2.87 -0.47 1.99
C GLU A 67 -2.40 0.05 3.34
N HIS A 68 -1.60 -0.70 4.09
CA HIS A 68 -0.97 -0.32 5.35
C HIS A 68 0.37 -1.06 5.55
N VAL A 69 1.07 -0.77 6.67
CA VAL A 69 2.34 -1.46 7.03
C VAL A 69 2.33 -2.03 8.44
N SER A 70 1.46 -1.53 9.31
CA SER A 70 1.31 -2.06 10.67
C SER A 70 0.78 -3.50 10.63
N LYS A 71 1.43 -4.38 11.38
CA LYS A 71 1.03 -5.78 11.51
C LYS A 71 -0.42 -5.91 12.01
N ASN A 72 -0.81 -5.04 12.96
CA ASN A 72 -2.15 -5.02 13.53
C ASN A 72 -3.21 -4.75 12.44
N VAL A 73 -3.05 -3.66 11.69
CA VAL A 73 -4.00 -3.25 10.65
C VAL A 73 -4.04 -4.26 9.50
N LEU A 74 -2.86 -4.73 9.05
CA LEU A 74 -2.78 -5.76 8.02
C LEU A 74 -3.46 -7.08 8.44
N GLY A 75 -3.45 -7.39 9.75
CA GLY A 75 -4.20 -8.51 10.32
C GLY A 75 -5.70 -8.38 10.06
N TYR A 76 -6.31 -7.25 10.41
CA TYR A 76 -7.72 -6.98 10.16
C TYR A 76 -8.07 -6.88 8.66
N MET A 77 -7.13 -6.46 7.85
CA MET A 77 -7.29 -6.45 6.38
C MET A 77 -7.11 -7.84 5.75
N HIS A 78 -6.69 -8.85 6.50
CA HIS A 78 -6.26 -10.17 6.00
C HIS A 78 -5.21 -10.09 4.89
N LYS A 79 -4.34 -9.08 4.95
CA LYS A 79 -3.28 -8.86 3.98
C LYS A 79 -1.95 -9.45 4.42
N SER A 80 -1.06 -9.64 3.48
CA SER A 80 0.31 -10.08 3.71
C SER A 80 1.13 -9.00 4.43
N SER A 81 2.20 -9.43 5.11
CA SER A 81 3.04 -8.54 5.89
C SER A 81 3.77 -7.50 5.04
N LYS A 82 4.17 -6.39 5.69
CA LYS A 82 5.07 -5.37 5.11
C LYS A 82 6.31 -5.98 4.44
N LYS A 83 6.85 -7.07 4.99
CA LYS A 83 8.03 -7.76 4.45
C LYS A 83 7.79 -8.21 3.01
N VAL A 84 6.66 -8.86 2.72
CA VAL A 84 6.32 -9.34 1.37
C VAL A 84 6.23 -8.18 0.37
N PHE A 85 5.65 -7.05 0.79
CA PHE A 85 5.62 -5.86 -0.04
C PHE A 85 7.01 -5.31 -0.36
N LEU A 86 7.89 -5.25 0.64
CA LEU A 86 9.28 -4.78 0.46
C LEU A 86 10.10 -5.71 -0.45
N GLU A 87 9.94 -7.02 -0.32
CA GLU A 87 10.57 -8.02 -1.19
C GLU A 87 10.10 -7.86 -2.65
N PHE A 88 8.80 -7.70 -2.86
CA PHE A 88 8.27 -7.41 -4.19
C PHE A 88 8.81 -6.09 -4.76
N ALA A 89 8.82 -5.03 -3.95
CA ALA A 89 9.32 -3.71 -4.39
C ALA A 89 10.82 -3.77 -4.75
N ALA A 90 11.62 -4.52 -3.99
CA ALA A 90 13.03 -4.73 -4.28
C ALA A 90 13.23 -5.48 -5.61
N LYS A 91 12.53 -6.61 -5.81
CA LYS A 91 12.57 -7.37 -7.07
C LYS A 91 12.14 -6.52 -8.27
N TYR A 92 11.05 -5.78 -8.14
CA TYR A 92 10.56 -4.89 -9.19
C TYR A 92 11.59 -3.81 -9.56
N LYS A 93 12.23 -3.19 -8.56
CA LYS A 93 13.27 -2.18 -8.75
C LYS A 93 14.52 -2.76 -9.42
N GLU A 94 14.96 -3.93 -8.96
CA GLU A 94 16.12 -4.63 -9.52
C GLU A 94 15.88 -5.02 -10.97
N THR A 95 14.71 -5.60 -11.28
CA THR A 95 14.32 -5.95 -12.64
C THR A 95 14.30 -4.73 -13.55
N ASN A 96 13.73 -3.61 -13.11
CA ASN A 96 13.75 -2.36 -13.87
C ASN A 96 15.20 -1.88 -14.15
N LYS A 97 16.08 -1.94 -13.14
CA LYS A 97 17.49 -1.57 -13.30
C LYS A 97 18.18 -2.48 -14.32
N ARG A 98 18.00 -3.80 -14.24
CA ARG A 98 18.58 -4.78 -15.15
C ARG A 98 18.09 -4.60 -16.58
N LEU A 99 16.84 -4.21 -16.76
CA LEU A 99 16.21 -4.00 -18.07
C LEU A 99 16.42 -2.57 -18.62
N GLY A 100 17.06 -1.67 -17.90
CA GLY A 100 17.20 -0.27 -18.28
C GLY A 100 15.87 0.49 -18.34
N MET A 101 14.83 0.03 -17.61
CA MET A 101 13.51 0.63 -17.61
C MET A 101 13.38 1.72 -16.55
N LYS A 102 12.60 2.77 -16.86
CA LYS A 102 12.29 3.86 -15.92
C LYS A 102 10.83 3.74 -15.47
N GLN A 103 10.57 2.77 -14.60
CA GLN A 103 9.23 2.50 -14.10
C GLN A 103 9.21 2.59 -12.57
N TYR A 104 8.10 3.09 -12.04
CA TYR A 104 7.93 3.37 -10.61
C TYR A 104 6.77 2.59 -10.03
N LEU A 105 6.97 2.11 -8.79
CA LEU A 105 5.94 1.46 -8.01
C LEU A 105 5.19 2.50 -7.19
N ILE A 106 3.86 2.50 -7.27
CA ILE A 106 3.00 3.41 -6.51
C ILE A 106 2.15 2.60 -5.54
N PRO A 107 2.46 2.61 -4.22
CA PRO A 107 1.64 1.95 -3.23
C PRO A 107 0.34 2.73 -2.98
N TYR A 108 -0.78 2.04 -3.03
CA TYR A 108 -2.06 2.52 -2.55
C TYR A 108 -2.15 2.31 -1.04
N LEU A 109 -2.58 3.36 -0.33
CA LEU A 109 -2.68 3.37 1.12
C LEU A 109 -4.09 3.77 1.55
N ILE A 110 -4.55 3.18 2.65
CA ILE A 110 -5.84 3.48 3.28
C ILE A 110 -5.61 4.09 4.66
N SER A 111 -6.25 5.22 4.91
CA SER A 111 -6.31 5.87 6.22
C SER A 111 -7.54 5.40 6.98
N SER A 112 -7.42 5.30 8.29
CA SER A 112 -8.56 5.08 9.22
C SER A 112 -9.35 3.78 8.98
N HIS A 113 -8.70 2.72 8.48
CA HIS A 113 -9.29 1.39 8.45
C HIS A 113 -9.63 0.91 9.88
N PRO A 114 -10.71 0.16 10.09
CA PRO A 114 -10.94 -0.52 11.38
C PRO A 114 -9.68 -1.23 11.88
N GLY A 115 -9.36 -1.08 13.17
CA GLY A 115 -8.10 -1.52 13.76
C GLY A 115 -6.94 -0.52 13.66
N SER A 116 -7.03 0.53 12.85
CA SER A 116 -5.96 1.53 12.71
C SER A 116 -6.05 2.61 13.80
N THR A 117 -5.16 2.52 14.78
CA THR A 117 -4.96 3.53 15.81
C THR A 117 -4.01 4.65 15.34
N LEU A 118 -3.88 5.71 16.14
CA LEU A 118 -2.85 6.74 15.86
C LEU A 118 -1.43 6.17 15.90
N LYS A 119 -1.14 5.15 16.71
CA LYS A 119 0.16 4.50 16.76
C LYS A 119 0.46 3.79 15.43
N ASP A 120 -0.52 3.10 14.88
CA ASP A 120 -0.39 2.44 13.57
C ASP A 120 -0.20 3.47 12.45
N ALA A 121 -0.90 4.59 12.50
CA ALA A 121 -0.71 5.68 11.53
C ALA A 121 0.67 6.34 11.63
N VAL A 122 1.24 6.45 12.84
CA VAL A 122 2.63 6.90 13.04
C VAL A 122 3.62 5.90 12.45
N GLU A 123 3.41 4.60 12.64
CA GLU A 123 4.25 3.56 12.01
C GLU A 123 4.23 3.70 10.48
N LEU A 124 3.05 3.91 9.90
CA LEU A 124 2.93 4.13 8.46
C LEU A 124 3.66 5.40 8.01
N ALA A 125 3.56 6.50 8.76
CA ALA A 125 4.26 7.75 8.44
C ALA A 125 5.78 7.59 8.47
N LEU A 126 6.31 6.88 9.46
CA LEU A 126 7.74 6.57 9.56
C LEU A 126 8.21 5.71 8.39
N PHE A 127 7.45 4.68 8.05
CA PHE A 127 7.72 3.84 6.89
C PHE A 127 7.78 4.66 5.60
N LEU A 128 6.80 5.52 5.36
CA LEU A 128 6.77 6.38 4.16
C LEU A 128 7.98 7.29 4.09
N LYS A 129 8.41 7.83 5.23
CA LYS A 129 9.61 8.64 5.32
C LYS A 129 10.87 7.84 5.00
N GLU A 130 11.01 6.65 5.58
CA GLU A 130 12.15 5.76 5.39
C GLU A 130 12.22 5.22 3.95
N TYR A 131 11.07 4.85 3.39
CA TYR A 131 10.95 4.38 2.01
C TYR A 131 11.16 5.50 0.98
N GLY A 132 11.03 6.77 1.40
CA GLY A 132 11.16 7.94 0.54
C GLY A 132 9.97 8.13 -0.42
N PHE A 133 8.83 7.50 -0.12
CA PHE A 133 7.62 7.62 -0.91
C PHE A 133 6.71 8.72 -0.37
N VAL A 134 6.23 9.56 -1.28
CA VAL A 134 5.28 10.63 -0.96
C VAL A 134 3.96 10.34 -1.67
N PRO A 135 2.93 9.86 -0.96
CA PRO A 135 1.66 9.55 -1.58
C PRO A 135 0.95 10.83 -2.01
N ASP A 136 0.55 10.90 -3.28
CA ASP A 136 -0.27 12.01 -3.79
C ASP A 136 -1.73 11.85 -3.36
N GLN A 137 -2.23 10.63 -3.38
CA GLN A 137 -3.60 10.28 -3.03
C GLN A 137 -3.61 9.22 -1.93
N VAL A 138 -4.39 9.48 -0.89
CA VAL A 138 -4.68 8.54 0.19
C VAL A 138 -6.20 8.40 0.28
N GLN A 139 -6.68 7.18 0.28
CA GLN A 139 -8.08 6.89 0.48
C GLN A 139 -8.37 6.77 1.98
N ASP A 140 -9.36 7.53 2.47
CA ASP A 140 -9.93 7.22 3.78
C ASP A 140 -10.78 5.96 3.67
N PHE A 141 -10.80 5.16 4.73
CA PHE A 141 -11.66 3.98 4.75
C PHE A 141 -13.11 4.37 4.45
N TYR A 142 -13.68 3.69 3.47
CA TYR A 142 -15.07 3.83 3.08
C TYR A 142 -15.80 2.49 3.27
N PRO A 143 -16.84 2.43 4.11
CA PRO A 143 -17.57 1.19 4.33
C PRO A 143 -18.23 0.71 3.04
N THR A 144 -17.83 -0.47 2.58
CA THR A 144 -18.41 -1.12 1.39
C THR A 144 -19.29 -2.28 1.87
N PRO A 145 -20.57 -2.37 1.47
CA PRO A 145 -21.46 -3.43 1.88
C PRO A 145 -20.90 -4.82 1.59
N GLY A 146 -21.17 -5.78 2.50
CA GLY A 146 -20.73 -7.16 2.35
C GLY A 146 -19.26 -7.45 2.69
N THR A 147 -18.53 -6.51 3.32
CA THR A 147 -17.14 -6.72 3.75
C THR A 147 -17.02 -6.86 5.26
N LEU A 148 -16.03 -7.67 5.73
CA LEU A 148 -15.69 -7.78 7.15
C LEU A 148 -15.31 -6.42 7.73
N ALA A 149 -14.57 -5.60 6.98
CA ALA A 149 -14.17 -4.26 7.42
C ALA A 149 -15.38 -3.36 7.69
N THR A 150 -16.44 -3.45 6.89
CA THR A 150 -17.67 -2.70 7.12
C THR A 150 -18.40 -3.20 8.37
N CYS A 151 -18.43 -4.52 8.61
CA CYS A 151 -18.96 -5.07 9.85
C CYS A 151 -18.19 -4.50 11.05
N MET A 152 -16.86 -4.60 11.06
CA MET A 152 -16.01 -4.02 12.10
C MET A 152 -16.25 -2.51 12.31
N TYR A 153 -16.45 -1.76 11.22
CA TYR A 153 -16.67 -0.32 11.29
C TYR A 153 -17.94 0.06 12.05
N TYR A 154 -19.02 -0.70 11.84
CA TYR A 154 -20.30 -0.41 12.48
C TYR A 154 -20.44 -1.05 13.86
N THR A 155 -19.92 -2.26 14.06
CA THR A 155 -20.08 -3.00 15.30
C THR A 155 -18.96 -2.77 16.30
N GLU A 156 -17.80 -2.26 15.85
CA GLU A 156 -16.56 -2.15 16.63
C GLU A 156 -16.07 -3.50 17.18
N MET A 157 -16.43 -4.57 16.46
CA MET A 157 -16.04 -5.95 16.78
C MET A 157 -15.54 -6.67 15.54
N ASP A 158 -14.56 -7.54 15.72
CA ASP A 158 -14.14 -8.47 14.68
C ASP A 158 -15.21 -9.58 14.55
N PRO A 159 -15.87 -9.71 13.38
CA PRO A 159 -16.93 -10.71 13.23
C PRO A 159 -16.44 -12.17 13.22
N LEU A 160 -15.14 -12.40 13.17
CA LEU A 160 -14.55 -13.75 13.18
C LEU A 160 -14.15 -14.18 14.60
N THR A 161 -13.72 -13.25 15.45
CA THR A 161 -13.23 -13.55 16.81
C THR A 161 -14.15 -13.02 17.90
N MET A 162 -15.07 -12.11 17.55
CA MET A 162 -15.91 -11.36 18.47
C MET A 162 -15.14 -10.48 19.46
N GLU A 163 -13.88 -10.19 19.15
CA GLU A 163 -13.04 -9.28 19.94
C GLU A 163 -13.28 -7.81 19.56
N PRO A 164 -13.18 -6.87 20.52
CA PRO A 164 -13.32 -5.43 20.22
C PRO A 164 -12.27 -4.94 19.23
N VAL A 165 -12.70 -4.10 18.29
CA VAL A 165 -11.84 -3.46 17.29
C VAL A 165 -11.93 -1.95 17.40
N TYR A 166 -10.78 -1.30 17.52
CA TYR A 166 -10.74 0.15 17.49
C TYR A 166 -11.21 0.70 16.12
N VAL A 167 -12.05 1.71 16.15
CA VAL A 167 -12.52 2.41 14.94
C VAL A 167 -12.43 3.93 15.15
N ALA A 168 -11.70 4.60 14.26
CA ALA A 168 -11.66 6.06 14.23
C ALA A 168 -13.02 6.62 13.78
N LYS A 169 -13.87 7.00 14.74
CA LYS A 169 -15.24 7.49 14.48
C LYS A 169 -15.28 9.00 14.24
N THR A 170 -14.44 9.75 14.94
CA THR A 170 -14.48 11.21 14.88
C THR A 170 -13.76 11.75 13.64
N MET A 171 -14.24 12.85 13.12
CA MET A 171 -13.58 13.54 12.00
C MET A 171 -12.17 14.02 12.38
N GLU A 172 -11.95 14.33 13.65
CA GLU A 172 -10.65 14.76 14.17
C GLU A 172 -9.64 13.61 14.06
N GLU A 173 -9.99 12.41 14.52
CA GLU A 173 -9.11 11.24 14.45
C GLU A 173 -8.79 10.85 13.01
N LYS A 174 -9.80 10.85 12.13
CA LYS A 174 -9.61 10.60 10.69
C LYS A 174 -8.66 11.62 10.06
N LYS A 175 -8.84 12.92 10.37
CA LYS A 175 -7.93 13.97 9.92
C LYS A 175 -6.51 13.79 10.43
N MET A 176 -6.33 13.38 11.69
CA MET A 176 -5.01 13.10 12.27
C MET A 176 -4.31 11.94 11.56
N GLN A 177 -4.99 10.81 11.36
CA GLN A 177 -4.42 9.66 10.66
C GLN A 177 -4.06 10.01 9.21
N ARG A 178 -4.93 10.70 8.50
CA ARG A 178 -4.67 11.16 7.14
C ARG A 178 -3.52 12.16 7.05
N ALA A 179 -3.44 13.10 7.99
CA ALA A 179 -2.36 14.08 8.06
C ALA A 179 -0.99 13.42 8.28
N LEU A 180 -0.93 12.35 9.08
CA LEU A 180 0.29 11.57 9.30
C LEU A 180 0.78 10.92 7.99
N ILE A 181 -0.10 10.43 7.13
CA ILE A 181 0.30 9.89 5.83
C ILE A 181 0.79 11.02 4.90
N HIS A 182 0.20 12.20 5.00
CA HIS A 182 0.60 13.39 4.26
C HIS A 182 1.49 14.34 5.07
N PHE A 183 2.35 13.80 5.95
CA PHE A 183 3.20 14.59 6.84
C PHE A 183 4.12 15.59 6.11
N HIS A 184 4.47 15.32 4.86
CA HIS A 184 5.30 16.17 4.02
C HIS A 184 4.62 17.48 3.61
N LYS A 185 3.28 17.57 3.69
CA LYS A 185 2.53 18.78 3.35
C LYS A 185 2.60 19.78 4.49
N ARG A 186 3.05 21.00 4.19
CA ARG A 186 3.23 22.07 5.18
C ARG A 186 1.94 22.40 5.94
N GLU A 187 0.82 22.37 5.26
CA GLU A 187 -0.50 22.61 5.84
C GLU A 187 -0.87 21.61 6.95
N ASN A 188 -0.31 20.42 6.92
CA ASN A 188 -0.58 19.36 7.90
C ASN A 188 0.30 19.45 9.16
N SER A 189 1.34 20.29 9.20
CA SER A 189 2.31 20.31 10.31
C SER A 189 1.69 20.41 11.69
N ARG A 190 0.68 21.28 11.87
CA ARG A 190 0.01 21.44 13.16
C ARG A 190 -0.78 20.19 13.55
N ILE A 191 -1.48 19.58 12.59
CA ILE A 191 -2.28 18.37 12.82
C ILE A 191 -1.35 17.18 13.09
N VAL A 192 -0.25 17.06 12.36
CA VAL A 192 0.80 16.03 12.58
C VAL A 192 1.38 16.16 13.99
N ALA A 193 1.76 17.38 14.43
CA ALA A 193 2.27 17.59 15.78
C ALA A 193 1.24 17.22 16.86
N ALA A 194 -0.04 17.59 16.67
CA ALA A 194 -1.12 17.21 17.59
C ALA A 194 -1.35 15.70 17.62
N ALA A 195 -1.33 15.04 16.46
CA ALA A 195 -1.47 13.58 16.35
C ALA A 195 -0.32 12.84 17.04
N LEU A 196 0.92 13.31 16.87
CA LEU A 196 2.10 12.75 17.53
C LEU A 196 2.04 12.90 19.06
N LYS A 197 1.60 14.06 19.57
CA LYS A 197 1.37 14.27 21.00
C LYS A 197 0.32 13.30 21.54
N LYS A 198 -0.83 13.19 20.86
CA LYS A 198 -1.91 12.27 21.23
C LYS A 198 -1.48 10.80 21.19
N ALA A 199 -0.55 10.45 20.29
CA ALA A 199 0.03 9.11 20.19
C ALA A 199 1.17 8.85 21.19
N GLY A 200 1.60 9.84 22.01
CA GLY A 200 2.74 9.74 22.91
C GLY A 200 4.09 9.65 22.19
N ARG A 201 4.21 10.26 21.01
CA ARG A 201 5.40 10.23 20.16
C ARG A 201 5.88 11.65 19.80
N GLU A 202 5.99 12.52 20.80
CA GLU A 202 6.48 13.88 20.63
C GLU A 202 7.94 13.93 20.09
N ASP A 203 8.72 12.91 20.38
CA ASP A 203 10.07 12.68 19.85
C ASP A 203 10.13 12.75 18.32
N LEU A 204 9.03 12.45 17.64
CA LEU A 204 8.94 12.44 16.18
C LEU A 204 8.52 13.78 15.55
N ILE A 205 8.14 14.78 16.36
CA ILE A 205 7.73 16.10 15.85
C ILE A 205 8.83 16.73 14.98
N PRO A 206 10.12 16.83 15.41
CA PRO A 206 11.15 17.38 14.56
C PRO A 206 11.42 16.53 13.32
N ILE A 207 11.05 15.26 13.35
CA ILE A 207 11.26 14.31 12.27
C ILE A 207 10.18 14.40 11.21
N LEU A 208 8.91 14.42 11.59
CA LEU A 208 7.77 14.36 10.68
C LEU A 208 7.12 15.71 10.39
N SER A 209 7.39 16.75 11.22
CA SER A 209 6.87 18.10 10.98
C SER A 209 7.93 19.06 10.40
N SER A 210 9.18 18.62 10.25
CA SER A 210 10.23 19.46 9.68
C SER A 210 10.07 19.55 8.15
N HIS A 211 9.97 20.77 7.64
CA HIS A 211 9.83 21.05 6.19
C HIS A 211 11.08 20.75 5.34
N LYS A 212 12.11 20.12 5.91
CA LYS A 212 13.33 19.71 5.20
C LYS A 212 13.16 18.45 4.36
N TYR A 213 11.91 18.01 4.10
CA TYR A 213 11.68 16.90 3.21
C TYR A 213 11.87 17.38 1.77
N HIS A 214 13.10 17.31 1.28
CA HIS A 214 13.34 17.39 -0.15
C HIS A 214 12.73 16.14 -0.75
N THR A 215 11.56 16.30 -1.37
CA THR A 215 11.05 15.28 -2.28
C THR A 215 12.18 14.95 -3.23
N ARG A 216 12.81 13.79 -3.08
CA ARG A 216 13.51 13.17 -4.18
C ARG A 216 12.42 12.85 -5.20
N ARG A 217 11.98 13.87 -5.96
CA ARG A 217 11.31 13.63 -7.22
C ARG A 217 12.26 12.71 -7.96
N HIS A 218 11.82 11.49 -8.17
CA HIS A 218 12.53 10.56 -9.02
C HIS A 218 12.66 11.25 -10.40
N LYS A 219 13.82 11.90 -10.63
CA LYS A 219 14.26 12.30 -11.95
C LYS A 219 14.74 11.06 -12.69
#